data_2e981a28321af683345f0c58a8c003d5
#
_entry.id   2e981a28321af683345f0c58a8c003d5
#
_cell.length_a   1.000
_cell.length_b   1.000
_cell.length_c   1.000
_cell.angle_alpha   90.00
_cell.angle_beta   90.00
_cell.angle_gamma   90.00
#
_symmetry.space_group_name_H-M   'P 1'
#
loop_
_entity.id
_entity.type
_entity.pdbx_description
1 polymer ?
#
loop_
_entity_poly.entity_id
_entity_poly.type
_entity_poly.pdbx_seq_one_letter_code
_entity_poly.pdbx_strand_id
1 'polypeptide(L)'
;KELEDVQIAIEKAKKEAKQFEADRDTWKRACDSIKDEYRTVSNDLNTKIIEWAANNRTSEITKLLVSQLEMPEETVEENVLSRMVNLKKDVDADEIVAILCKKFEEAGRVISKDDAYNYLISIVQNYITVFAGEPGTGKTSLCKLLAKALGLYDSRFAEILVERGWTSSKDLVGYYNPLTKEIESTQPRFSECMKKLNEENANNIVEAPYLVLLDEANLSPIEFYWSNFNYYCDDPTHQVVSYSNGEKYEFGSELKFLATINYDQTTADLSPRFLDRAWVISMNPVSVDVIVSGLMDDSVVENNSEVISLETLNNIFDWHNVKDKKMNQITKTRLDRIIDKMKEGGHTISARSIHLISHYYLVAEMFMSSKEVALDYAISQKILPCINGNGKQYKEFLNGLMTICKENQLNKSASIVSKILEKSEHEFYSFFSL
;
A
#
# COMPACT_ATOMS: atom_id res chain seq x y z
N LYS A 1 18.13 15.00 56.42
CA LYS A 1 17.12 14.02 56.00
C LYS A 1 17.05 13.91 54.49
N GLU A 2 16.80 14.98 53.76
CA GLU A 2 16.74 14.98 52.26
C GLU A 2 18.09 14.57 51.62
N LEU A 3 19.22 14.98 52.18
CA LEU A 3 20.56 14.64 51.69
C LEU A 3 20.89 13.14 51.96
N GLU A 4 20.40 12.57 53.05
CA GLU A 4 20.58 11.14 53.38
C GLU A 4 19.70 10.27 52.46
N ASP A 5 18.45 10.71 52.16
CA ASP A 5 17.59 10.01 51.27
C ASP A 5 18.12 9.96 49.83
N VAL A 6 18.75 11.09 49.37
CA VAL A 6 19.41 11.15 48.05
C VAL A 6 20.68 10.26 48.01
N GLN A 7 21.48 10.17 49.09
CA GLN A 7 22.65 9.30 49.15
C GLN A 7 22.24 7.82 49.08
N ILE A 8 21.17 7.42 49.77
CA ILE A 8 20.63 6.06 49.71
C ILE A 8 20.14 5.71 48.31
N ALA A 9 19.46 6.65 47.64
CA ALA A 9 18.99 6.46 46.25
C ALA A 9 20.15 6.31 45.25
N ILE A 10 21.25 7.07 45.44
CA ILE A 10 22.44 6.97 44.60
C ILE A 10 23.15 5.61 44.82
N GLU A 11 23.26 5.15 46.06
CA GLU A 11 23.85 3.84 46.32
C GLU A 11 23.02 2.70 45.74
N LYS A 12 21.69 2.79 45.82
CA LYS A 12 20.79 1.80 45.22
C LYS A 12 20.94 1.78 43.69
N ALA A 13 20.92 2.95 43.04
CA ALA A 13 21.12 3.06 41.60
C ALA A 13 22.50 2.52 41.15
N LYS A 14 23.57 2.76 41.91
CA LYS A 14 24.90 2.17 41.62
C LYS A 14 24.90 0.65 41.73
N LYS A 15 24.14 0.08 42.67
CA LYS A 15 24.04 -1.37 42.83
C LYS A 15 23.23 -1.99 41.66
N GLU A 16 22.18 -1.36 41.29
CA GLU A 16 21.36 -1.78 40.10
C GLU A 16 22.17 -1.68 38.82
N ALA A 17 22.91 -0.61 38.60
CA ALA A 17 23.80 -0.45 37.44
C ALA A 17 24.84 -1.54 37.34
N LYS A 18 25.48 -1.90 38.46
CA LYS A 18 26.45 -3.04 38.51
C LYS A 18 25.79 -4.38 38.19
N GLN A 19 24.55 -4.58 38.62
CA GLN A 19 23.79 -5.79 38.30
C GLN A 19 23.50 -5.86 36.81
N PHE A 20 23.03 -4.77 36.18
CA PHE A 20 22.81 -4.70 34.75
C PHE A 20 24.06 -4.92 33.90
N GLU A 21 25.24 -4.43 34.38
CA GLU A 21 26.52 -4.72 33.71
C GLU A 21 26.87 -6.20 33.77
N ALA A 22 26.67 -6.85 34.92
CA ALA A 22 26.95 -8.29 35.08
C ALA A 22 25.98 -9.14 34.22
N ASP A 23 24.69 -8.75 34.17
CA ASP A 23 23.71 -9.43 33.36
C ASP A 23 24.02 -9.25 31.86
N ARG A 24 24.40 -8.05 31.42
CA ARG A 24 24.84 -7.77 30.04
C ARG A 24 26.03 -8.65 29.64
N ASP A 25 27.05 -8.79 30.51
CA ASP A 25 28.23 -9.57 30.23
C ASP A 25 27.91 -11.08 30.20
N THR A 26 26.90 -11.50 30.96
CA THR A 26 26.39 -12.87 30.91
C THR A 26 25.66 -13.16 29.61
N TRP A 27 24.78 -12.26 29.17
CA TRP A 27 24.10 -12.36 27.89
C TRP A 27 25.06 -12.32 26.70
N LYS A 28 26.11 -11.49 26.77
CA LYS A 28 27.14 -11.43 25.74
C LYS A 28 27.89 -12.76 25.61
N ARG A 29 28.28 -13.37 26.73
CA ARG A 29 28.91 -14.70 26.72
C ARG A 29 28.01 -15.78 26.18
N ALA A 30 26.72 -15.77 26.53
CA ALA A 30 25.73 -16.70 25.97
C ALA A 30 25.56 -16.53 24.45
N CYS A 31 25.49 -15.30 23.94
CA CYS A 31 25.45 -15.04 22.50
C CYS A 31 26.74 -15.51 21.78
N ASP A 32 27.89 -15.29 22.35
CA ASP A 32 29.16 -15.74 21.76
C ASP A 32 29.26 -17.28 21.75
N SER A 33 28.79 -17.94 22.79
CA SER A 33 28.71 -19.42 22.85
C SER A 33 27.76 -19.97 21.76
N ILE A 34 26.57 -19.36 21.58
CA ILE A 34 25.63 -19.77 20.55
C ILE A 34 26.21 -19.56 19.14
N LYS A 35 26.96 -18.47 18.93
CA LYS A 35 27.64 -18.23 17.65
C LYS A 35 28.69 -19.26 17.33
N ASP A 36 29.45 -19.67 18.34
CA ASP A 36 30.53 -20.70 18.18
C ASP A 36 29.91 -22.09 17.95
N GLU A 37 28.82 -22.43 18.65
CA GLU A 37 28.07 -23.66 18.39
C GLU A 37 27.48 -23.66 16.96
N TYR A 38 26.87 -22.55 16.52
CA TYR A 38 26.34 -22.41 15.16
C TYR A 38 27.44 -22.59 14.10
N ARG A 39 28.62 -21.97 14.30
CA ARG A 39 29.80 -22.15 13.42
C ARG A 39 30.25 -23.60 13.35
N THR A 40 30.29 -24.26 14.48
CA THR A 40 30.71 -25.66 14.57
C THR A 40 29.73 -26.57 13.83
N VAL A 41 28.43 -26.41 14.06
CA VAL A 41 27.38 -27.18 13.39
C VAL A 41 27.36 -26.90 11.87
N SER A 42 27.54 -25.66 11.48
CA SER A 42 27.58 -25.26 10.07
C SER A 42 28.78 -25.86 9.34
N ASN A 43 29.95 -25.86 9.96
CA ASN A 43 31.17 -26.45 9.39
C ASN A 43 31.06 -27.99 9.31
N ASP A 44 30.48 -28.63 10.32
CA ASP A 44 30.27 -30.08 10.35
C ASP A 44 29.27 -30.52 9.25
N LEU A 45 28.21 -29.73 9.06
CA LEU A 45 27.22 -29.94 8.01
C LEU A 45 27.88 -29.79 6.62
N ASN A 46 28.63 -28.73 6.38
CA ASN A 46 29.33 -28.50 5.12
C ASN A 46 30.35 -29.65 4.83
N THR A 47 31.09 -30.10 5.84
CA THR A 47 32.03 -31.22 5.69
C THR A 47 31.29 -32.50 5.30
N LYS A 48 30.17 -32.81 5.95
CA LYS A 48 29.32 -33.98 5.63
C LYS A 48 28.70 -33.89 4.26
N ILE A 49 28.27 -32.71 3.83
CA ILE A 49 27.75 -32.50 2.46
C ILE A 49 28.85 -32.71 1.43
N ILE A 50 30.07 -32.22 1.67
CA ILE A 50 31.21 -32.42 0.77
C ILE A 50 31.61 -33.89 0.70
N GLU A 51 31.68 -34.58 1.84
CA GLU A 51 31.96 -36.03 1.91
C GLU A 51 30.88 -36.83 1.21
N TRP A 52 29.60 -36.50 1.42
CA TRP A 52 28.48 -37.13 0.73
C TRP A 52 28.57 -36.93 -0.79
N ALA A 53 28.80 -35.67 -1.25
CA ALA A 53 28.95 -35.35 -2.65
C ALA A 53 30.17 -36.04 -3.28
N ALA A 54 31.29 -36.19 -2.56
CA ALA A 54 32.48 -36.88 -3.03
C ALA A 54 32.23 -38.40 -3.18
N ASN A 55 31.52 -38.99 -2.20
CA ASN A 55 31.24 -40.43 -2.18
C ASN A 55 30.16 -40.88 -3.15
N ASN A 56 29.23 -39.95 -3.54
CA ASN A 56 28.09 -40.27 -4.41
C ASN A 56 28.29 -39.88 -5.89
N ARG A 57 29.49 -39.52 -6.32
CA ARG A 57 29.79 -39.23 -7.72
C ARG A 57 29.52 -40.34 -8.72
N THR A 58 29.19 -41.54 -8.24
CA THR A 58 28.94 -42.72 -9.09
C THR A 58 27.65 -43.47 -8.76
N SER A 59 26.76 -42.95 -7.90
CA SER A 59 25.52 -43.66 -7.56
C SER A 59 24.42 -43.39 -8.58
N GLU A 60 23.62 -44.41 -8.86
CA GLU A 60 22.44 -44.29 -9.74
C GLU A 60 21.42 -43.26 -9.24
N ILE A 61 21.41 -42.99 -7.94
CA ILE A 61 20.55 -41.95 -7.33
C ILE A 61 21.00 -40.55 -7.77
N THR A 62 22.32 -40.29 -7.91
CA THR A 62 22.82 -39.03 -8.45
C THR A 62 22.46 -38.88 -9.92
N LYS A 63 22.50 -39.98 -10.68
CA LYS A 63 22.00 -40.00 -12.09
C LYS A 63 20.51 -39.80 -12.18
N LEU A 64 19.72 -40.35 -11.27
CA LEU A 64 18.27 -40.17 -11.21
C LEU A 64 17.90 -38.75 -10.75
N LEU A 65 18.60 -38.18 -9.78
CA LEU A 65 18.42 -36.78 -9.39
C LEU A 65 18.88 -35.80 -10.46
N VAL A 66 19.98 -36.06 -11.16
CA VAL A 66 20.43 -35.26 -12.29
C VAL A 66 19.51 -35.44 -13.49
N SER A 67 18.97 -36.66 -13.76
CA SER A 67 17.97 -36.86 -14.82
C SER A 67 16.58 -36.34 -14.47
N GLN A 68 16.28 -36.09 -13.21
CA GLN A 68 15.09 -35.32 -12.77
C GLN A 68 15.34 -33.83 -12.68
N LEU A 69 16.62 -33.42 -12.58
CA LEU A 69 17.09 -32.03 -12.69
C LEU A 69 17.51 -31.66 -14.13
N GLU A 70 17.80 -32.60 -14.97
CA GLU A 70 17.60 -32.49 -16.41
C GLU A 70 16.05 -32.53 -16.63
N MET A 71 15.40 -31.48 -16.15
CA MET A 71 14.23 -30.95 -16.85
C MET A 71 14.58 -31.09 -18.35
N PRO A 72 13.68 -31.66 -19.22
CA PRO A 72 13.88 -31.55 -20.63
C PRO A 72 14.38 -30.13 -20.82
N GLU A 73 15.44 -29.92 -21.60
CA GLU A 73 15.63 -28.65 -22.23
C GLU A 73 14.22 -28.33 -22.78
N GLU A 74 13.38 -27.70 -21.94
CA GLU A 74 12.46 -26.75 -22.48
C GLU A 74 13.43 -25.95 -23.32
N THR A 75 13.42 -26.24 -24.60
CA THR A 75 13.82 -25.29 -25.59
C THR A 75 13.39 -24.00 -24.94
N VAL A 76 14.36 -23.18 -24.53
CA VAL A 76 14.12 -21.77 -24.27
C VAL A 76 13.56 -21.35 -25.61
N GLU A 77 12.24 -21.64 -25.80
CA GLU A 77 11.43 -20.80 -26.61
C GLU A 77 11.77 -19.46 -25.98
N GLU A 78 12.60 -18.69 -26.69
CA GLU A 78 12.68 -17.27 -26.46
C GLU A 78 11.25 -16.95 -26.08
N ASN A 79 11.02 -16.68 -24.79
CA ASN A 79 9.74 -16.20 -24.31
C ASN A 79 9.62 -14.87 -24.99
N VAL A 80 9.19 -14.94 -26.25
CA VAL A 80 8.75 -13.78 -27.00
C VAL A 80 7.61 -13.31 -26.14
N LEU A 81 7.89 -12.28 -25.32
CA LEU A 81 6.93 -11.64 -24.46
C LEU A 81 5.72 -11.35 -25.35
N SER A 82 4.78 -12.32 -25.38
CA SER A 82 3.65 -12.25 -26.28
C SER A 82 2.75 -11.14 -25.78
N ARG A 83 2.39 -10.23 -26.68
CA ARG A 83 1.38 -9.23 -26.40
C ARG A 83 0.13 -9.89 -25.85
N MET A 84 -0.53 -9.23 -24.90
CA MET A 84 -1.75 -9.77 -24.31
C MET A 84 -2.84 -9.95 -25.37
N VAL A 85 -3.34 -11.15 -25.54
CA VAL A 85 -4.31 -11.51 -26.60
C VAL A 85 -5.71 -10.96 -26.28
N ASN A 86 -6.04 -10.83 -24.99
CA ASN A 86 -7.36 -10.43 -24.50
C ASN A 86 -7.41 -8.95 -24.03
N LEU A 87 -6.55 -8.10 -24.59
CA LEU A 87 -6.48 -6.70 -24.21
C LEU A 87 -7.63 -5.88 -24.83
N LYS A 88 -8.40 -5.21 -23.99
CA LYS A 88 -9.50 -4.33 -24.39
C LYS A 88 -9.04 -2.87 -24.42
N LYS A 89 -9.06 -2.26 -25.60
CA LYS A 89 -8.56 -0.90 -25.84
C LYS A 89 -9.66 0.13 -26.08
N ASP A 90 -10.75 -0.26 -26.73
CA ASP A 90 -11.83 0.65 -27.13
C ASP A 90 -13.00 0.54 -26.14
N VAL A 91 -12.83 1.10 -24.95
CA VAL A 91 -13.85 1.09 -23.88
C VAL A 91 -14.01 2.50 -23.34
N ASP A 92 -15.23 2.92 -23.13
CA ASP A 92 -15.51 4.21 -22.48
C ASP A 92 -15.58 4.09 -20.95
N ALA A 93 -15.65 5.25 -20.30
CA ALA A 93 -15.66 5.33 -18.83
C ALA A 93 -16.90 4.66 -18.22
N ASP A 94 -18.07 4.81 -18.83
CA ASP A 94 -19.33 4.24 -18.33
C ASP A 94 -19.35 2.71 -18.45
N GLU A 95 -18.75 2.15 -19.50
CA GLU A 95 -18.62 0.71 -19.68
C GLU A 95 -17.70 0.10 -18.60
N ILE A 96 -16.54 0.71 -18.31
CA ILE A 96 -15.63 0.25 -17.25
C ILE A 96 -16.34 0.30 -15.89
N VAL A 97 -17.06 1.39 -15.61
CA VAL A 97 -17.83 1.53 -14.37
C VAL A 97 -18.96 0.51 -14.29
N ALA A 98 -19.63 0.21 -15.40
CA ALA A 98 -20.67 -0.82 -15.43
C ALA A 98 -20.11 -2.21 -15.12
N ILE A 99 -18.95 -2.56 -15.69
CA ILE A 99 -18.23 -3.81 -15.36
C ILE A 99 -17.91 -3.85 -13.87
N LEU A 100 -17.38 -2.75 -13.32
CA LEU A 100 -17.03 -2.67 -11.90
C LEU A 100 -18.27 -2.84 -11.01
N CYS A 101 -19.34 -2.07 -11.25
CA CYS A 101 -20.58 -2.17 -10.49
C CYS A 101 -21.17 -3.59 -10.53
N LYS A 102 -21.15 -4.23 -11.71
CA LYS A 102 -21.61 -5.61 -11.88
C LYS A 102 -20.80 -6.60 -11.05
N LYS A 103 -19.45 -6.50 -11.05
CA LYS A 103 -18.60 -7.37 -10.23
C LYS A 103 -18.82 -7.19 -8.73
N PHE A 104 -19.09 -5.97 -8.31
CA PHE A 104 -19.46 -5.69 -6.92
C PHE A 104 -20.85 -6.26 -6.57
N GLU A 105 -21.81 -6.16 -7.47
CA GLU A 105 -23.15 -6.75 -7.30
C GLU A 105 -23.09 -8.27 -7.25
N GLU A 106 -22.29 -8.91 -8.11
CA GLU A 106 -22.02 -10.36 -8.08
C GLU A 106 -21.45 -10.80 -6.70
N ALA A 107 -20.64 -9.96 -6.05
CA ALA A 107 -20.12 -10.18 -4.70
C ALA A 107 -21.11 -9.77 -3.58
N GLY A 108 -22.35 -9.43 -3.91
CA GLY A 108 -23.35 -8.96 -2.95
C GLY A 108 -23.11 -7.56 -2.41
N ARG A 109 -22.32 -6.73 -3.10
CA ARG A 109 -22.02 -5.35 -2.70
C ARG A 109 -22.63 -4.36 -3.67
N VAL A 110 -23.26 -3.32 -3.14
CA VAL A 110 -23.77 -2.21 -3.93
C VAL A 110 -22.87 -1.01 -3.77
N ILE A 111 -22.32 -0.52 -4.85
CA ILE A 111 -21.56 0.73 -4.90
C ILE A 111 -22.28 1.74 -5.80
N SER A 112 -22.15 3.02 -5.48
CA SER A 112 -22.65 4.09 -6.37
C SER A 112 -21.73 4.25 -7.58
N LYS A 113 -22.25 4.81 -8.67
CA LYS A 113 -21.41 5.19 -9.82
C LYS A 113 -20.29 6.15 -9.41
N ASP A 114 -20.57 7.10 -8.52
CA ASP A 114 -19.58 8.06 -8.03
C ASP A 114 -18.46 7.34 -7.25
N ASP A 115 -18.77 6.32 -6.44
CA ASP A 115 -17.75 5.52 -5.77
C ASP A 115 -16.92 4.70 -6.77
N ALA A 116 -17.54 4.14 -7.80
CA ALA A 116 -16.83 3.40 -8.85
C ALA A 116 -15.86 4.30 -9.63
N TYR A 117 -16.30 5.49 -10.04
CA TYR A 117 -15.42 6.50 -10.64
C TYR A 117 -14.29 6.91 -9.68
N ASN A 118 -14.62 7.14 -8.40
CA ASN A 118 -13.64 7.48 -7.39
C ASN A 118 -12.54 6.44 -7.28
N TYR A 119 -12.87 5.15 -7.23
CA TYR A 119 -11.87 4.08 -7.14
C TYR A 119 -10.95 4.07 -8.37
N LEU A 120 -11.52 4.15 -9.58
CA LEU A 120 -10.75 4.13 -10.83
C LEU A 120 -9.82 5.35 -10.94
N ILE A 121 -10.34 6.55 -10.71
CA ILE A 121 -9.53 7.79 -10.75
C ILE A 121 -8.42 7.74 -9.70
N SER A 122 -8.74 7.30 -8.48
CA SER A 122 -7.76 7.21 -7.39
C SER A 122 -6.62 6.25 -7.72
N ILE A 123 -6.93 5.07 -8.28
CA ILE A 123 -5.91 4.06 -8.62
C ILE A 123 -5.06 4.51 -9.81
N VAL A 124 -5.68 5.11 -10.83
CA VAL A 124 -4.94 5.53 -12.02
C VAL A 124 -4.02 6.70 -11.72
N GLN A 125 -4.49 7.71 -10.99
CA GLN A 125 -3.72 8.94 -10.75
C GLN A 125 -2.68 8.83 -9.64
N ASN A 126 -2.89 7.93 -8.66
CA ASN A 126 -1.98 7.84 -7.53
C ASN A 126 -1.11 6.59 -7.62
N TYR A 127 0.10 6.69 -7.09
CA TYR A 127 1.03 5.57 -7.02
C TYR A 127 0.65 4.57 -5.92
N ILE A 128 0.08 5.08 -4.81
CA ILE A 128 -0.48 4.27 -3.73
C ILE A 128 -1.84 4.79 -3.30
N THR A 129 -2.84 3.91 -3.32
CA THR A 129 -4.19 4.15 -2.81
C THR A 129 -4.43 3.30 -1.57
N VAL A 130 -4.76 3.94 -0.46
CA VAL A 130 -4.95 3.31 0.85
C VAL A 130 -6.43 3.18 1.16
N PHE A 131 -6.90 1.99 1.43
CA PHE A 131 -8.26 1.70 1.92
C PHE A 131 -8.20 1.53 3.44
N ALA A 132 -8.77 2.48 4.14
CA ALA A 132 -8.68 2.61 5.59
C ALA A 132 -10.04 2.39 6.25
N GLY A 133 -10.11 1.65 7.34
CA GLY A 133 -11.37 1.42 8.07
C GLY A 133 -11.27 0.35 9.15
N GLU A 134 -12.36 0.15 9.87
CA GLU A 134 -12.45 -0.90 10.90
C GLU A 134 -12.20 -2.30 10.32
N PRO A 135 -11.74 -3.26 11.14
CA PRO A 135 -11.68 -4.67 10.73
C PRO A 135 -13.04 -5.17 10.23
N GLY A 136 -13.03 -6.01 9.19
CA GLY A 136 -14.28 -6.57 8.64
C GLY A 136 -15.06 -5.66 7.69
N THR A 137 -14.58 -4.47 7.36
CA THR A 137 -15.23 -3.58 6.37
C THR A 137 -15.02 -4.02 4.90
N GLY A 138 -14.31 -5.12 4.67
CA GLY A 138 -14.12 -5.71 3.35
C GLY A 138 -13.11 -4.98 2.46
N LYS A 139 -12.09 -4.35 3.03
CA LYS A 139 -11.04 -3.63 2.30
C LYS A 139 -10.27 -4.51 1.32
N THR A 140 -9.78 -5.64 1.79
CA THR A 140 -9.04 -6.63 0.99
C THR A 140 -9.89 -7.16 -0.15
N SER A 141 -11.14 -7.51 0.14
CA SER A 141 -12.13 -7.96 -0.84
C SER A 141 -12.40 -6.90 -1.92
N LEU A 142 -12.54 -5.63 -1.53
CA LEU A 142 -12.70 -4.53 -2.49
C LEU A 142 -11.51 -4.46 -3.45
N CYS A 143 -10.28 -4.56 -2.96
CA CYS A 143 -9.09 -4.54 -3.81
C CYS A 143 -9.05 -5.71 -4.80
N LYS A 144 -9.47 -6.90 -4.35
CA LYS A 144 -9.59 -8.09 -5.23
C LYS A 144 -10.68 -7.90 -6.29
N LEU A 145 -11.83 -7.34 -5.94
CA LEU A 145 -12.90 -7.06 -6.88
C LEU A 145 -12.50 -6.02 -7.92
N LEU A 146 -11.75 -4.99 -7.53
CA LEU A 146 -11.17 -4.02 -8.47
C LEU A 146 -10.24 -4.71 -9.48
N ALA A 147 -9.34 -5.58 -9.00
CA ALA A 147 -8.45 -6.33 -9.87
C ALA A 147 -9.23 -7.27 -10.81
N LYS A 148 -10.27 -7.95 -10.30
CA LYS A 148 -11.15 -8.82 -11.11
C LYS A 148 -11.92 -8.05 -12.17
N ALA A 149 -12.47 -6.89 -11.83
CA ALA A 149 -13.20 -6.04 -12.78
C ALA A 149 -12.33 -5.54 -13.93
N LEU A 150 -11.07 -5.24 -13.65
CA LEU A 150 -10.10 -4.80 -14.65
C LEU A 150 -9.46 -5.97 -15.43
N GLY A 151 -9.79 -7.23 -15.10
CA GLY A 151 -9.20 -8.42 -15.72
C GLY A 151 -7.76 -8.73 -15.28
N LEU A 152 -7.29 -8.13 -14.19
CA LEU A 152 -5.89 -8.19 -13.76
C LEU A 152 -5.60 -9.30 -12.75
N TYR A 153 -6.64 -9.86 -12.10
CA TYR A 153 -6.50 -10.67 -10.90
C TYR A 153 -5.60 -11.89 -11.06
N ASP A 154 -5.71 -12.61 -12.17
CA ASP A 154 -4.98 -13.86 -12.38
C ASP A 154 -3.52 -13.66 -12.81
N SER A 155 -3.23 -12.58 -13.54
CA SER A 155 -1.94 -12.38 -14.22
C SER A 155 -1.15 -11.15 -13.79
N ARG A 156 -1.82 -10.14 -13.22
CA ARG A 156 -1.25 -8.81 -12.92
C ARG A 156 -1.71 -8.28 -11.56
N PHE A 157 -1.92 -9.19 -10.62
CA PHE A 157 -2.26 -8.85 -9.24
C PHE A 157 -1.40 -9.66 -8.27
N ALA A 158 -0.69 -8.95 -7.38
CA ALA A 158 0.07 -9.56 -6.30
C ALA A 158 -0.51 -9.14 -4.96
N GLU A 159 -0.97 -10.11 -4.17
CA GLU A 159 -1.39 -9.90 -2.79
C GLU A 159 -0.23 -10.21 -1.85
N ILE A 160 0.11 -9.25 -1.00
CA ILE A 160 1.23 -9.32 -0.07
C ILE A 160 0.69 -9.01 1.32
N LEU A 161 0.73 -9.98 2.21
CA LEU A 161 0.40 -9.79 3.61
C LEU A 161 1.61 -9.18 4.32
N VAL A 162 1.45 -7.98 4.85
CA VAL A 162 2.52 -7.32 5.60
C VAL A 162 2.63 -7.95 6.99
N GLU A 163 3.84 -8.29 7.40
CA GLU A 163 4.10 -8.92 8.68
C GLU A 163 4.63 -7.91 9.72
N ARG A 164 4.43 -8.21 10.99
CA ARG A 164 5.04 -7.43 12.07
C ARG A 164 6.56 -7.59 12.03
N GLY A 165 7.26 -6.47 12.22
CA GLY A 165 8.72 -6.47 12.28
C GLY A 165 9.41 -6.19 10.95
N TRP A 166 8.69 -5.85 9.90
CA TRP A 166 9.30 -5.32 8.68
C TRP A 166 9.93 -3.96 8.96
N THR A 167 11.22 -3.84 8.73
CA THR A 167 12.03 -2.67 9.12
C THR A 167 12.81 -2.05 7.98
N SER A 168 12.80 -2.69 6.81
CA SER A 168 13.55 -2.23 5.65
C SER A 168 12.88 -2.62 4.33
N SER A 169 13.26 -1.95 3.25
CA SER A 169 12.77 -2.29 1.90
C SER A 169 13.09 -3.73 1.47
N LYS A 170 14.08 -4.37 2.08
CA LYS A 170 14.44 -5.77 1.80
C LYS A 170 13.30 -6.73 2.13
N ASP A 171 12.47 -6.38 3.11
CA ASP A 171 11.33 -7.20 3.52
C ASP A 171 10.28 -7.29 2.41
N LEU A 172 10.16 -6.26 1.56
CA LEU A 172 9.26 -6.22 0.41
C LEU A 172 9.96 -6.60 -0.90
N VAL A 173 11.10 -5.96 -1.23
CA VAL A 173 11.74 -6.12 -2.56
C VAL A 173 12.78 -7.25 -2.60
N GLY A 174 13.18 -7.78 -1.45
CA GLY A 174 14.27 -8.76 -1.36
C GLY A 174 15.67 -8.13 -1.35
N TYR A 175 16.66 -8.97 -1.43
CA TYR A 175 18.08 -8.57 -1.41
C TYR A 175 18.92 -9.51 -2.27
N TYR A 176 20.03 -9.02 -2.77
CA TYR A 176 20.99 -9.86 -3.46
C TYR A 176 21.81 -10.69 -2.45
N ASN A 177 21.79 -12.01 -2.64
CA ASN A 177 22.62 -12.92 -1.85
C ASN A 177 23.93 -13.22 -2.59
N PRO A 178 25.11 -12.82 -2.06
CA PRO A 178 26.39 -13.06 -2.72
C PRO A 178 26.78 -14.53 -2.83
N LEU A 179 26.19 -15.41 -2.00
CA LEU A 179 26.49 -16.85 -1.98
C LEU A 179 25.77 -17.59 -3.09
N THR A 180 24.48 -17.33 -3.25
CA THR A 180 23.66 -17.93 -4.31
C THR A 180 23.79 -17.18 -5.63
N LYS A 181 24.27 -15.92 -5.58
CA LYS A 181 24.33 -14.96 -6.70
C LYS A 181 22.96 -14.63 -7.31
N GLU A 182 21.93 -14.74 -6.50
CA GLU A 182 20.54 -14.49 -6.89
C GLU A 182 19.90 -13.43 -6.00
N ILE A 183 18.82 -12.83 -6.47
CA ILE A 183 17.96 -11.96 -5.65
C ILE A 183 17.00 -12.86 -4.89
N GLU A 184 17.19 -12.90 -3.58
CA GLU A 184 16.31 -13.62 -2.65
C GLU A 184 15.21 -12.67 -2.17
N SER A 185 13.97 -13.12 -2.22
CA SER A 185 12.81 -12.38 -1.75
C SER A 185 11.92 -13.28 -0.89
N THR A 186 11.44 -12.73 0.22
CA THR A 186 10.40 -13.36 1.04
C THR A 186 9.02 -13.19 0.42
N GLN A 187 8.90 -12.35 -0.64
CA GLN A 187 7.67 -12.06 -1.36
C GLN A 187 7.76 -12.51 -2.83
N PRO A 188 7.61 -13.82 -3.12
CA PRO A 188 7.84 -14.36 -4.47
C PRO A 188 6.97 -13.69 -5.54
N ARG A 189 5.67 -13.45 -5.24
CA ARG A 189 4.74 -12.79 -6.17
C ARG A 189 5.15 -11.37 -6.51
N PHE A 190 5.71 -10.63 -5.55
CA PHE A 190 6.21 -9.29 -5.81
C PHE A 190 7.51 -9.33 -6.62
N SER A 191 8.40 -10.25 -6.33
CA SER A 191 9.63 -10.46 -7.10
C SER A 191 9.32 -10.80 -8.57
N GLU A 192 8.33 -11.67 -8.79
CA GLU A 192 7.84 -12.02 -10.12
C GLU A 192 7.23 -10.81 -10.85
N CYS A 193 6.41 -10.00 -10.15
CA CYS A 193 5.89 -8.74 -10.66
C CYS A 193 7.01 -7.83 -11.14
N MET A 194 8.04 -7.61 -10.31
CA MET A 194 9.15 -6.72 -10.64
C MET A 194 9.97 -7.21 -11.84
N LYS A 195 10.22 -8.53 -11.92
CA LYS A 195 10.91 -9.13 -13.08
C LYS A 195 10.11 -8.91 -14.36
N LYS A 196 8.81 -9.22 -14.32
CA LYS A 196 7.91 -9.07 -15.47
C LYS A 196 7.85 -7.62 -15.97
N LEU A 197 7.67 -6.66 -15.06
CA LEU A 197 7.64 -5.24 -15.41
C LEU A 197 8.97 -4.77 -15.98
N ASN A 198 10.11 -5.21 -15.42
CA ASN A 198 11.43 -4.89 -15.92
C ASN A 198 11.62 -5.40 -17.36
N GLU A 199 11.20 -6.62 -17.64
CA GLU A 199 11.26 -7.21 -18.99
C GLU A 199 10.33 -6.48 -19.97
N GLU A 200 9.11 -6.18 -19.56
CA GLU A 200 8.15 -5.44 -20.39
C GLU A 200 8.64 -4.02 -20.71
N ASN A 201 9.21 -3.30 -19.72
CA ASN A 201 9.77 -1.96 -19.93
C ASN A 201 10.98 -2.00 -20.83
N ALA A 202 11.90 -2.96 -20.66
CA ALA A 202 13.07 -3.13 -21.51
C ALA A 202 12.70 -3.37 -22.99
N ASN A 203 11.56 -3.99 -23.25
CA ASN A 203 11.06 -4.30 -24.60
C ASN A 203 10.01 -3.31 -25.11
N ASN A 204 9.61 -2.29 -24.32
CA ASN A 204 8.55 -1.32 -24.63
C ASN A 204 7.20 -1.98 -24.98
N ILE A 205 6.81 -3.02 -24.24
CA ILE A 205 5.57 -3.79 -24.45
C ILE A 205 4.60 -3.75 -23.26
N VAL A 206 4.71 -2.73 -22.41
CA VAL A 206 3.80 -2.53 -21.30
C VAL A 206 2.40 -2.19 -21.81
N GLU A 207 1.46 -3.10 -21.65
CA GLU A 207 0.10 -2.94 -22.20
C GLU A 207 -0.98 -2.81 -21.12
N ALA A 208 -0.72 -3.28 -19.89
CA ALA A 208 -1.69 -3.25 -18.80
C ALA A 208 -1.02 -2.93 -17.45
N PRO A 209 -1.76 -2.33 -16.50
CA PRO A 209 -1.23 -2.05 -15.17
C PRO A 209 -0.98 -3.33 -14.38
N TYR A 210 -0.10 -3.24 -13.38
CA TYR A 210 0.10 -4.27 -12.36
C TYR A 210 -0.34 -3.71 -10.99
N LEU A 211 -1.24 -4.40 -10.33
CA LEU A 211 -1.73 -4.01 -9.01
C LEU A 211 -1.06 -4.84 -7.92
N VAL A 212 -0.45 -4.17 -6.97
CA VAL A 212 0.17 -4.80 -5.78
C VAL A 212 -0.64 -4.40 -4.55
N LEU A 213 -1.28 -5.38 -3.93
CA LEU A 213 -2.00 -5.18 -2.69
C LEU A 213 -1.07 -5.43 -1.50
N LEU A 214 -0.84 -4.42 -0.69
CA LEU A 214 -0.22 -4.50 0.62
C LEU A 214 -1.35 -4.66 1.65
N ASP A 215 -1.65 -5.91 2.02
CA ASP A 215 -2.72 -6.18 2.98
C ASP A 215 -2.20 -6.01 4.41
N GLU A 216 -3.02 -5.39 5.26
CA GLU A 216 -2.65 -4.98 6.63
C GLU A 216 -1.37 -4.12 6.68
N ALA A 217 -1.25 -3.17 5.76
CA ALA A 217 -0.03 -2.41 5.51
C ALA A 217 0.54 -1.67 6.73
N ASN A 218 -0.28 -1.38 7.74
CA ASN A 218 0.14 -0.71 8.97
C ASN A 218 0.47 -1.66 10.14
N LEU A 219 0.63 -2.97 9.90
CA LEU A 219 1.22 -3.88 10.89
C LEU A 219 2.69 -3.57 11.17
N SER A 220 3.37 -2.96 10.22
CA SER A 220 4.71 -2.37 10.37
C SER A 220 4.73 -0.96 9.77
N PRO A 221 5.62 -0.06 10.21
CA PRO A 221 5.69 1.28 9.65
C PRO A 221 6.00 1.24 8.15
N ILE A 222 5.02 1.64 7.34
CA ILE A 222 5.07 1.54 5.88
C ILE A 222 6.26 2.28 5.25
N GLU A 223 6.72 3.37 5.88
CA GLU A 223 7.85 4.15 5.42
C GLU A 223 9.17 3.37 5.36
N PHE A 224 9.31 2.30 6.14
CA PHE A 224 10.53 1.52 6.18
C PHE A 224 10.59 0.50 5.05
N TYR A 225 9.57 -0.35 4.94
CA TYR A 225 9.59 -1.42 3.93
C TYR A 225 9.22 -0.93 2.53
N TRP A 226 8.47 0.18 2.43
CA TRP A 226 8.06 0.81 1.17
C TRP A 226 8.97 2.00 0.77
N SER A 227 10.11 2.18 1.45
CA SER A 227 11.00 3.34 1.31
C SER A 227 11.51 3.57 -0.12
N ASN A 228 11.79 2.51 -0.86
CA ASN A 228 12.22 2.61 -2.26
C ASN A 228 11.17 3.33 -3.13
N PHE A 229 9.89 3.09 -2.85
CA PHE A 229 8.77 3.63 -3.62
C PHE A 229 8.35 5.04 -3.18
N ASN A 230 8.70 5.47 -1.96
CA ASN A 230 8.51 6.86 -1.54
C ASN A 230 9.21 7.86 -2.47
N TYR A 231 10.37 7.48 -3.00
CA TYR A 231 11.15 8.33 -3.89
C TYR A 231 10.45 8.55 -5.23
N TYR A 232 9.74 7.55 -5.74
CA TYR A 232 9.02 7.61 -7.01
C TYR A 232 7.81 8.55 -7.01
N CYS A 233 7.20 8.72 -5.85
CA CYS A 233 6.14 9.72 -5.68
C CYS A 233 6.68 11.16 -5.85
N ASP A 234 7.99 11.35 -5.68
CA ASP A 234 8.66 12.65 -5.77
C ASP A 234 9.24 12.88 -7.18
N ASP A 235 9.76 11.84 -7.79
CA ASP A 235 10.40 11.89 -9.12
C ASP A 235 10.00 10.66 -9.97
N PRO A 236 8.94 10.77 -10.78
CA PRO A 236 8.49 9.69 -11.64
C PRO A 236 9.51 9.24 -12.70
N THR A 237 10.60 9.99 -12.89
CA THR A 237 11.64 9.64 -13.89
C THR A 237 12.65 8.62 -13.36
N HIS A 238 12.69 8.38 -12.04
CA HIS A 238 13.61 7.45 -11.38
C HIS A 238 12.90 6.22 -10.82
N GLN A 239 12.30 5.44 -11.69
CA GLN A 239 11.52 4.26 -11.33
C GLN A 239 12.39 3.01 -11.39
N VAL A 240 13.36 2.91 -10.48
CA VAL A 240 14.36 1.84 -10.46
C VAL A 240 14.57 1.29 -9.04
N VAL A 241 14.37 0.00 -8.84
CA VAL A 241 14.86 -0.72 -7.66
C VAL A 241 16.26 -1.24 -7.97
N SER A 242 17.26 -0.84 -7.17
CA SER A 242 18.65 -1.23 -7.35
C SER A 242 19.10 -2.20 -6.26
N TYR A 243 19.77 -3.27 -6.64
CA TYR A 243 20.35 -4.26 -5.76
C TYR A 243 21.86 -4.08 -5.62
N SER A 244 22.45 -4.67 -4.57
CA SER A 244 23.87 -4.49 -4.23
C SER A 244 24.85 -5.06 -5.26
N ASN A 245 24.41 -5.96 -6.15
CA ASN A 245 25.18 -6.50 -7.27
C ASN A 245 25.21 -5.57 -8.50
N GLY A 246 24.49 -4.44 -8.44
CA GLY A 246 24.35 -3.52 -9.55
C GLY A 246 23.17 -3.82 -10.48
N GLU A 247 22.45 -4.91 -10.25
CA GLU A 247 21.21 -5.23 -10.97
C GLU A 247 20.12 -4.21 -10.63
N LYS A 248 19.33 -3.86 -11.64
CA LYS A 248 18.28 -2.85 -11.53
C LYS A 248 17.01 -3.39 -12.16
N TYR A 249 15.89 -3.16 -11.50
CA TYR A 249 14.56 -3.41 -12.07
C TYR A 249 13.89 -2.08 -12.33
N GLU A 250 13.53 -1.86 -13.58
CA GLU A 250 12.86 -0.65 -14.06
C GLU A 250 11.35 -0.90 -14.15
N PHE A 251 10.57 0.11 -13.77
CA PHE A 251 9.11 0.10 -13.85
C PHE A 251 8.60 1.53 -14.02
N GLY A 252 7.37 1.68 -14.46
CA GLY A 252 6.75 2.97 -14.74
C GLY A 252 5.45 3.20 -13.99
N SER A 253 4.59 4.02 -14.58
CA SER A 253 3.25 4.32 -14.05
C SER A 253 2.30 3.13 -14.07
N GLU A 254 2.66 2.04 -14.70
CA GLU A 254 1.92 0.78 -14.74
C GLU A 254 1.91 0.04 -13.40
N LEU A 255 2.92 0.24 -12.55
CA LEU A 255 2.93 -0.32 -11.20
C LEU A 255 2.11 0.55 -10.26
N LYS A 256 1.06 -0.03 -9.67
CA LYS A 256 0.16 0.63 -8.73
C LYS A 256 0.06 -0.16 -7.44
N PHE A 257 0.15 0.55 -6.32
CA PHE A 257 -0.03 -0.04 -5.00
C PHE A 257 -1.43 0.25 -4.46
N LEU A 258 -2.07 -0.80 -3.96
CA LEU A 258 -3.24 -0.74 -3.11
C LEU A 258 -2.78 -1.12 -1.71
N ALA A 259 -3.24 -0.44 -0.69
CA ALA A 259 -2.92 -0.79 0.69
C ALA A 259 -4.21 -0.87 1.52
N THR A 260 -4.33 -1.87 2.38
CA THR A 260 -5.38 -1.88 3.40
C THR A 260 -4.78 -1.55 4.74
N ILE A 261 -5.48 -0.75 5.52
CA ILE A 261 -5.10 -0.43 6.90
C ILE A 261 -6.29 -0.57 7.84
N ASN A 262 -6.01 -1.03 9.05
CA ASN A 262 -7.00 -1.12 10.12
C ASN A 262 -6.87 0.07 11.06
N TYR A 263 -8.03 0.56 11.55
CA TYR A 263 -8.10 1.54 12.64
C TYR A 263 -8.08 0.80 13.97
N ASP A 264 -6.92 0.39 14.44
CA ASP A 264 -6.79 -0.21 15.76
C ASP A 264 -5.52 0.28 16.48
N GLN A 265 -5.53 0.19 17.81
CA GLN A 265 -4.43 0.68 18.66
C GLN A 265 -3.17 -0.21 18.58
N THR A 266 -3.23 -1.33 17.88
CA THR A 266 -2.12 -2.29 17.78
C THR A 266 -1.29 -2.13 16.51
N THR A 267 -1.68 -1.20 15.64
CA THR A 267 -1.05 -0.93 14.34
C THR A 267 -0.23 0.36 14.37
N ALA A 268 0.70 0.49 13.42
CA ALA A 268 1.52 1.69 13.29
C ALA A 268 0.71 2.85 12.70
N ASP A 269 0.92 4.06 13.25
CA ASP A 269 0.36 5.28 12.68
C ASP A 269 0.99 5.60 11.32
N LEU A 270 0.18 6.16 10.43
CA LEU A 270 0.69 6.69 9.16
C LEU A 270 1.33 8.06 9.38
N SER A 271 2.59 8.21 8.98
CA SER A 271 3.28 9.49 9.13
C SER A 271 2.72 10.57 8.19
N PRO A 272 2.83 11.85 8.58
CA PRO A 272 2.47 12.95 7.69
C PRO A 272 3.23 12.93 6.35
N ARG A 273 4.46 12.41 6.36
CA ARG A 273 5.28 12.26 5.15
C ARG A 273 4.71 11.22 4.18
N PHE A 274 4.17 10.13 4.69
CA PHE A 274 3.50 9.11 3.88
C PHE A 274 2.14 9.63 3.39
N LEU A 275 1.35 10.26 4.26
CA LEU A 275 0.04 10.85 3.91
C LEU A 275 0.14 11.91 2.82
N ASP A 276 1.25 12.64 2.74
CA ASP A 276 1.51 13.61 1.66
C ASP A 276 1.62 12.94 0.28
N ARG A 277 1.93 11.64 0.22
CA ARG A 277 2.07 10.85 -1.00
C ARG A 277 0.89 9.94 -1.29
N ALA A 278 0.28 9.38 -0.25
CA ALA A 278 -0.82 8.44 -0.35
C ALA A 278 -2.16 9.13 -0.65
N TRP A 279 -3.05 8.41 -1.30
CA TRP A 279 -4.46 8.76 -1.43
C TRP A 279 -5.28 7.84 -0.53
N VAL A 280 -6.02 8.38 0.44
CA VAL A 280 -6.63 7.59 1.53
C VAL A 280 -8.15 7.58 1.39
N ILE A 281 -8.72 6.42 1.17
CA ILE A 281 -10.15 6.19 1.05
C ILE A 281 -10.66 5.55 2.35
N SER A 282 -11.50 6.27 3.09
CA SER A 282 -12.17 5.74 4.27
C SER A 282 -13.33 4.83 3.87
N MET A 283 -13.32 3.60 4.41
CA MET A 283 -14.35 2.58 4.19
C MET A 283 -15.35 2.60 5.35
N ASN A 284 -16.62 2.65 5.02
CA ASN A 284 -17.68 2.47 6.01
C ASN A 284 -17.95 0.98 6.27
N PRO A 285 -18.40 0.60 7.47
CA PRO A 285 -18.88 -0.75 7.73
C PRO A 285 -20.00 -1.13 6.75
N VAL A 286 -19.96 -2.39 6.31
CA VAL A 286 -21.04 -2.95 5.48
C VAL A 286 -22.29 -3.09 6.31
N SER A 287 -23.47 -2.83 5.74
CA SER A 287 -24.72 -2.95 6.47
C SER A 287 -24.96 -4.40 6.93
N VAL A 288 -25.56 -4.56 8.12
CA VAL A 288 -25.86 -5.88 8.69
C VAL A 288 -26.73 -6.72 7.75
N ASP A 289 -27.65 -6.09 7.04
CA ASP A 289 -28.56 -6.78 6.10
C ASP A 289 -27.80 -7.46 4.96
N VAL A 290 -26.73 -6.85 4.47
CA VAL A 290 -25.86 -7.42 3.41
C VAL A 290 -25.05 -8.60 3.96
N ILE A 291 -24.57 -8.51 5.18
CA ILE A 291 -23.79 -9.58 5.84
C ILE A 291 -24.68 -10.79 6.14
N VAL A 292 -25.88 -10.56 6.68
CA VAL A 292 -26.83 -11.62 7.07
C VAL A 292 -27.43 -12.36 5.86
N SER A 293 -27.54 -11.68 4.71
CA SER A 293 -28.02 -12.31 3.47
C SER A 293 -27.07 -13.37 2.89
N GLY A 294 -25.86 -13.52 3.45
CA GLY A 294 -24.86 -14.48 2.99
C GLY A 294 -24.33 -14.23 1.59
N LEU A 295 -24.59 -13.05 1.03
CA LEU A 295 -24.26 -12.66 -0.33
C LEU A 295 -22.80 -12.18 -0.51
N MET A 296 -22.02 -12.07 0.58
CA MET A 296 -20.64 -11.61 0.48
C MET A 296 -19.67 -12.79 0.31
N ASP A 297 -19.59 -13.27 -0.91
CA ASP A 297 -18.57 -14.28 -1.28
C ASP A 297 -17.80 -13.84 -2.54
N ASP A 298 -16.63 -13.26 -2.33
CA ASP A 298 -15.76 -12.82 -3.43
C ASP A 298 -15.17 -13.99 -4.23
N SER A 299 -15.19 -15.21 -3.67
CA SER A 299 -14.64 -16.40 -4.33
C SER A 299 -15.48 -16.82 -5.54
N VAL A 300 -16.76 -16.47 -5.55
CA VAL A 300 -17.72 -16.78 -6.63
C VAL A 300 -17.57 -15.84 -7.82
N VAL A 301 -16.98 -14.66 -7.60
CA VAL A 301 -16.81 -13.65 -8.66
C VAL A 301 -15.64 -14.03 -9.55
N GLU A 302 -15.93 -14.32 -10.80
CA GLU A 302 -14.90 -14.62 -11.80
C GLU A 302 -14.12 -13.37 -12.21
N ASN A 303 -12.87 -13.59 -12.65
CA ASN A 303 -12.08 -12.54 -13.28
C ASN A 303 -12.78 -12.07 -14.58
N ASN A 304 -12.63 -10.78 -14.95
CA ASN A 304 -13.04 -10.34 -16.27
C ASN A 304 -12.16 -11.04 -17.32
N SER A 305 -12.78 -11.58 -18.34
CA SER A 305 -12.05 -12.28 -19.41
C SER A 305 -11.19 -11.35 -20.27
N GLU A 306 -11.53 -10.07 -20.29
CA GLU A 306 -10.80 -9.01 -21.00
C GLU A 306 -10.04 -8.14 -20.00
N VAL A 307 -8.78 -7.86 -20.32
CA VAL A 307 -7.93 -6.94 -19.53
C VAL A 307 -8.08 -5.52 -20.05
N ILE A 308 -8.43 -4.60 -19.19
CA ILE A 308 -8.50 -3.17 -19.56
C ILE A 308 -7.07 -2.64 -19.73
N SER A 309 -6.78 -2.04 -20.90
CA SER A 309 -5.43 -1.58 -21.22
C SER A 309 -5.01 -0.39 -20.35
N LEU A 310 -3.69 -0.30 -20.07
CA LEU A 310 -3.09 0.85 -19.40
C LEU A 310 -3.36 2.15 -20.17
N GLU A 311 -3.25 2.10 -21.50
CA GLU A 311 -3.52 3.24 -22.38
C GLU A 311 -4.96 3.72 -22.23
N THR A 312 -5.95 2.83 -22.23
CA THR A 312 -7.37 3.16 -22.04
C THR A 312 -7.60 3.79 -20.67
N LEU A 313 -7.08 3.18 -19.60
CA LEU A 313 -7.22 3.73 -18.25
C LEU A 313 -6.61 5.12 -18.13
N ASN A 314 -5.41 5.32 -18.67
CA ASN A 314 -4.74 6.62 -18.65
C ASN A 314 -5.50 7.64 -19.51
N ASN A 315 -5.96 7.27 -20.71
CA ASN A 315 -6.71 8.18 -21.58
C ASN A 315 -8.03 8.65 -20.96
N ILE A 316 -8.64 7.86 -20.09
CA ILE A 316 -9.91 8.21 -19.45
C ILE A 316 -9.68 8.90 -18.09
N PHE A 317 -8.85 8.33 -17.22
CA PHE A 317 -8.78 8.69 -15.81
C PHE A 317 -7.52 9.44 -15.39
N ASP A 318 -6.50 9.56 -16.25
CA ASP A 318 -5.30 10.33 -15.93
C ASP A 318 -5.53 11.83 -16.18
N TRP A 319 -4.98 12.64 -15.30
CA TRP A 319 -5.09 14.11 -15.35
C TRP A 319 -4.39 14.74 -16.57
N HIS A 320 -3.44 14.07 -17.20
CA HIS A 320 -2.73 14.58 -18.40
C HIS A 320 -3.67 14.96 -19.53
N ASN A 321 -4.85 14.34 -19.61
CA ASN A 321 -5.86 14.65 -20.61
C ASN A 321 -6.64 15.94 -20.32
N VAL A 322 -6.50 16.46 -19.12
CA VAL A 322 -7.14 17.69 -18.65
C VAL A 322 -6.15 18.74 -18.17
N LYS A 323 -4.84 18.56 -18.46
CA LYS A 323 -3.74 19.44 -18.01
C LYS A 323 -3.93 20.92 -18.34
N ASP A 324 -4.63 21.22 -19.44
CA ASP A 324 -4.93 22.57 -19.88
C ASP A 324 -6.18 23.16 -19.21
N LYS A 325 -6.97 22.34 -18.50
CA LYS A 325 -8.10 22.80 -17.72
C LYS A 325 -7.64 23.35 -16.37
N LYS A 326 -8.42 24.27 -15.84
CA LYS A 326 -8.21 24.86 -14.51
C LYS A 326 -9.47 24.71 -13.69
N MET A 327 -9.29 24.45 -12.41
CA MET A 327 -10.38 24.51 -11.45
C MET A 327 -11.08 25.87 -11.53
N ASN A 328 -12.40 25.89 -11.57
CA ASN A 328 -13.14 27.13 -11.62
C ASN A 328 -12.97 27.92 -10.31
N GLN A 329 -13.20 29.24 -10.37
CA GLN A 329 -12.93 30.14 -9.25
C GLN A 329 -13.76 29.82 -8.00
N ILE A 330 -15.01 29.35 -8.18
CA ILE A 330 -15.90 29.00 -7.05
C ILE A 330 -15.33 27.80 -6.29
N THR A 331 -14.98 26.73 -7.01
CA THR A 331 -14.39 25.52 -6.43
C THR A 331 -13.04 25.83 -5.75
N LYS A 332 -12.22 26.65 -6.43
CA LYS A 332 -10.94 27.10 -5.84
C LYS A 332 -11.17 27.83 -4.53
N THR A 333 -12.11 28.77 -4.47
CA THR A 333 -12.43 29.50 -3.23
C THR A 333 -12.92 28.57 -2.11
N ARG A 334 -13.71 27.53 -2.45
CA ARG A 334 -14.14 26.51 -1.49
C ARG A 334 -12.96 25.71 -0.94
N LEU A 335 -12.05 25.29 -1.81
CA LEU A 335 -10.84 24.58 -1.42
C LEU A 335 -9.94 25.45 -0.55
N ASP A 336 -9.71 26.71 -0.94
CA ASP A 336 -8.90 27.67 -0.16
C ASP A 336 -9.46 27.84 1.26
N ARG A 337 -10.79 27.98 1.42
CA ARG A 337 -11.45 28.07 2.75
C ARG A 337 -11.17 26.81 3.63
N ILE A 338 -11.19 25.61 3.03
CA ILE A 338 -10.85 24.38 3.75
C ILE A 338 -9.39 24.36 4.16
N ILE A 339 -8.48 24.71 3.24
CA ILE A 339 -7.04 24.76 3.51
C ILE A 339 -6.71 25.79 4.61
N ASP A 340 -7.31 26.96 4.56
CA ASP A 340 -7.12 27.99 5.59
C ASP A 340 -7.65 27.52 6.95
N LYS A 341 -8.79 26.83 6.97
CA LYS A 341 -9.32 26.23 8.20
C LYS A 341 -8.41 25.14 8.75
N MET A 342 -7.83 24.30 7.89
CA MET A 342 -6.84 23.29 8.31
C MET A 342 -5.60 23.93 8.94
N LYS A 343 -5.13 25.07 8.42
CA LYS A 343 -4.02 25.82 9.04
C LYS A 343 -4.36 26.32 10.45
N GLU A 344 -5.59 26.76 10.71
CA GLU A 344 -6.03 27.13 12.07
C GLU A 344 -5.95 25.94 13.04
N GLY A 345 -6.19 24.71 12.56
CA GLY A 345 -6.01 23.47 13.30
C GLY A 345 -4.55 23.01 13.43
N GLY A 346 -3.59 23.77 12.90
CA GLY A 346 -2.16 23.41 12.91
C GLY A 346 -1.72 22.48 11.77
N HIS A 347 -2.56 22.23 10.76
CA HIS A 347 -2.26 21.36 9.63
C HIS A 347 -1.85 22.13 8.39
N THR A 348 -0.66 21.86 7.87
CA THR A 348 -0.20 22.45 6.61
C THR A 348 -0.44 21.47 5.46
N ILE A 349 -1.23 21.89 4.48
CA ILE A 349 -1.45 21.13 3.25
C ILE A 349 -0.34 21.52 2.26
N SER A 350 0.41 20.54 1.80
CA SER A 350 1.54 20.74 0.90
C SER A 350 1.11 21.13 -0.51
N ALA A 351 2.03 21.75 -1.26
CA ALA A 351 1.82 22.04 -2.68
C ALA A 351 1.53 20.75 -3.48
N ARG A 352 2.21 19.62 -3.15
CA ARG A 352 1.94 18.31 -3.75
C ARG A 352 0.49 17.87 -3.54
N SER A 353 0.01 17.92 -2.29
CA SER A 353 -1.37 17.55 -1.97
C SER A 353 -2.38 18.43 -2.72
N ILE A 354 -2.11 19.73 -2.86
CA ILE A 354 -2.97 20.63 -3.64
C ILE A 354 -2.97 20.27 -5.13
N HIS A 355 -1.81 19.90 -5.70
CA HIS A 355 -1.73 19.41 -7.08
C HIS A 355 -2.53 18.12 -7.26
N LEU A 356 -2.35 17.13 -6.39
CA LEU A 356 -3.10 15.87 -6.46
C LEU A 356 -4.61 16.10 -6.35
N ILE A 357 -5.06 16.97 -5.46
CA ILE A 357 -6.47 17.37 -5.34
C ILE A 357 -6.97 18.00 -6.64
N SER A 358 -6.18 18.91 -7.23
CA SER A 358 -6.55 19.58 -8.48
C SER A 358 -6.66 18.59 -9.65
N HIS A 359 -5.70 17.68 -9.78
CA HIS A 359 -5.68 16.66 -10.83
C HIS A 359 -6.87 15.71 -10.69
N TYR A 360 -7.10 15.19 -9.48
CA TYR A 360 -8.25 14.33 -9.19
C TYR A 360 -9.57 15.04 -9.51
N TYR A 361 -9.76 16.27 -9.01
CA TYR A 361 -10.97 17.04 -9.20
C TYR A 361 -11.29 17.29 -10.68
N LEU A 362 -10.29 17.68 -11.49
CA LEU A 362 -10.48 18.00 -12.91
C LEU A 362 -10.96 16.79 -13.73
N VAL A 363 -10.59 15.60 -13.34
CA VAL A 363 -11.08 14.37 -13.97
C VAL A 363 -12.44 13.99 -13.37
N ALA A 364 -12.55 14.00 -12.04
CA ALA A 364 -13.77 13.60 -11.33
C ALA A 364 -14.98 14.48 -11.68
N GLU A 365 -14.81 15.79 -11.88
CA GLU A 365 -15.92 16.69 -12.28
C GLU A 365 -16.54 16.36 -13.65
N MET A 366 -15.85 15.54 -14.47
CA MET A 366 -16.36 15.11 -15.77
C MET A 366 -17.31 13.93 -15.68
N PHE A 367 -17.19 13.12 -14.64
CA PHE A 367 -17.86 11.84 -14.52
C PHE A 367 -18.81 11.74 -13.35
N MET A 368 -18.53 12.43 -12.25
CA MET A 368 -19.33 12.36 -11.03
C MET A 368 -20.61 13.18 -11.13
N SER A 369 -21.57 12.85 -10.28
CA SER A 369 -22.92 13.41 -10.27
C SER A 369 -22.95 14.94 -10.10
N SER A 370 -21.97 15.54 -9.44
CA SER A 370 -21.80 17.00 -9.36
C SER A 370 -20.36 17.41 -9.06
N LYS A 371 -20.05 18.69 -9.29
CA LYS A 371 -18.74 19.30 -8.95
C LYS A 371 -18.47 19.32 -7.45
N GLU A 372 -19.51 19.47 -6.66
CA GLU A 372 -19.48 19.41 -5.20
C GLU A 372 -19.08 18.01 -4.73
N VAL A 373 -19.64 16.97 -5.32
CA VAL A 373 -19.28 15.57 -5.03
C VAL A 373 -17.84 15.30 -5.39
N ALA A 374 -17.37 15.72 -6.57
CA ALA A 374 -15.97 15.56 -6.98
C ALA A 374 -14.98 16.23 -5.99
N LEU A 375 -15.30 17.45 -5.54
CA LEU A 375 -14.51 18.18 -4.57
C LEU A 375 -14.55 17.51 -3.19
N ASP A 376 -15.72 17.01 -2.78
CA ASP A 376 -15.93 16.34 -1.50
C ASP A 376 -15.10 15.07 -1.38
N TYR A 377 -15.06 14.25 -2.43
CA TYR A 377 -14.16 13.08 -2.48
C TYR A 377 -12.69 13.49 -2.36
N ALA A 378 -12.25 14.51 -3.10
CA ALA A 378 -10.86 14.97 -3.05
C ALA A 378 -10.46 15.46 -1.64
N ILE A 379 -11.31 16.25 -0.98
CA ILE A 379 -11.08 16.76 0.37
C ILE A 379 -11.09 15.62 1.39
N SER A 380 -12.10 14.75 1.33
CA SER A 380 -12.26 13.66 2.30
C SER A 380 -11.12 12.65 2.25
N GLN A 381 -10.46 12.50 1.10
CA GLN A 381 -9.42 11.49 0.87
C GLN A 381 -7.99 12.04 0.93
N LYS A 382 -7.79 13.35 0.76
CA LYS A 382 -6.45 13.94 0.74
C LYS A 382 -6.19 14.94 1.86
N ILE A 383 -7.23 15.63 2.33
CA ILE A 383 -7.08 16.64 3.40
C ILE A 383 -7.44 16.07 4.77
N LEU A 384 -8.61 15.43 4.90
CA LEU A 384 -9.08 14.96 6.20
C LEU A 384 -8.20 13.88 6.84
N PRO A 385 -7.48 13.01 6.11
CA PRO A 385 -6.53 12.08 6.72
C PRO A 385 -5.42 12.73 7.55
N CYS A 386 -5.16 14.03 7.36
CA CYS A 386 -4.19 14.78 8.15
C CYS A 386 -4.73 15.18 9.55
N ILE A 387 -6.02 14.98 9.83
CA ILE A 387 -6.62 15.34 11.12
C ILE A 387 -6.05 14.45 12.23
N ASN A 388 -5.29 15.07 13.14
CA ASN A 388 -4.75 14.45 14.34
C ASN A 388 -4.42 15.56 15.36
N GLY A 389 -5.12 15.58 16.49
CA GLY A 389 -4.92 16.60 17.52
C GLY A 389 -5.78 16.36 18.76
N ASN A 390 -5.65 17.24 19.74
CA ASN A 390 -6.32 17.06 21.02
C ASN A 390 -6.76 18.39 21.66
N GLY A 391 -7.67 18.26 22.62
CA GLY A 391 -8.12 19.34 23.49
C GLY A 391 -9.26 20.20 22.92
N LYS A 392 -9.76 21.10 23.75
CA LYS A 392 -10.97 21.91 23.48
C LYS A 392 -10.83 22.83 22.26
N GLN A 393 -9.68 23.46 22.08
CA GLN A 393 -9.44 24.32 20.92
C GLN A 393 -9.49 23.54 19.62
N TYR A 394 -8.97 22.30 19.64
CA TYR A 394 -9.01 21.42 18.47
C TYR A 394 -10.45 20.98 18.15
N LYS A 395 -11.28 20.74 19.17
CA LYS A 395 -12.71 20.49 18.99
C LYS A 395 -13.44 21.68 18.35
N GLU A 396 -13.13 22.91 18.76
CA GLU A 396 -13.69 24.11 18.15
C GLU A 396 -13.27 24.25 16.67
N PHE A 397 -12.01 23.95 16.36
CA PHE A 397 -11.52 23.90 14.98
C PHE A 397 -12.33 22.88 14.16
N LEU A 398 -12.53 21.64 14.65
CA LEU A 398 -13.29 20.61 13.93
C LEU A 398 -14.77 21.00 13.74
N ASN A 399 -15.41 21.61 14.73
CA ASN A 399 -16.76 22.14 14.59
C ASN A 399 -16.85 23.21 13.49
N GLY A 400 -15.86 24.12 13.43
CA GLY A 400 -15.76 25.10 12.37
C GLY A 400 -15.53 24.47 11.00
N LEU A 401 -14.68 23.45 10.90
CA LEU A 401 -14.43 22.69 9.67
C LEU A 401 -15.71 21.99 9.18
N MET A 402 -16.44 21.33 10.10
CA MET A 402 -17.73 20.70 9.79
C MET A 402 -18.74 21.73 9.25
N THR A 403 -18.80 22.92 9.83
CA THR A 403 -19.70 23.99 9.36
C THR A 403 -19.34 24.41 7.94
N ILE A 404 -18.07 24.64 7.64
CA ILE A 404 -17.60 24.97 6.29
C ILE A 404 -17.94 23.86 5.30
N CYS A 405 -17.77 22.59 5.67
CA CYS A 405 -18.14 21.46 4.82
C CYS A 405 -19.64 21.48 4.49
N LYS A 406 -20.50 21.67 5.48
CA LYS A 406 -21.96 21.72 5.29
C LYS A 406 -22.40 22.91 4.40
N GLU A 407 -21.85 24.12 4.64
CA GLU A 407 -22.11 25.28 3.81
C GLU A 407 -21.76 25.10 2.33
N ASN A 408 -20.72 24.29 2.06
CA ASN A 408 -20.25 24.01 0.70
C ASN A 408 -20.80 22.71 0.11
N GLN A 409 -21.76 22.05 0.74
CA GLN A 409 -22.39 20.79 0.31
C GLN A 409 -21.39 19.62 0.22
N LEU A 410 -20.34 19.64 1.05
CA LEU A 410 -19.33 18.58 1.16
C LEU A 410 -19.81 17.56 2.20
N ASN A 411 -20.80 16.77 1.84
CA ASN A 411 -21.57 15.93 2.77
C ASN A 411 -20.72 14.77 3.33
N LYS A 412 -19.88 14.16 2.49
CA LYS A 412 -18.97 13.06 2.89
C LYS A 412 -17.93 13.57 3.89
N SER A 413 -17.30 14.70 3.59
CA SER A 413 -16.36 15.37 4.50
C SER A 413 -17.01 15.77 5.82
N ALA A 414 -18.20 16.36 5.77
CA ALA A 414 -18.95 16.72 6.97
C ALA A 414 -19.28 15.50 7.84
N SER A 415 -19.68 14.39 7.22
CA SER A 415 -19.96 13.13 7.92
C SER A 415 -18.71 12.55 8.58
N ILE A 416 -17.57 12.57 7.90
CA ILE A 416 -16.29 12.11 8.47
C ILE A 416 -15.90 12.95 9.68
N VAL A 417 -15.96 14.29 9.56
CA VAL A 417 -15.63 15.18 10.70
C VAL A 417 -16.61 14.98 11.88
N SER A 418 -17.90 14.74 11.61
CA SER A 418 -18.88 14.40 12.65
C SER A 418 -18.49 13.12 13.39
N LYS A 419 -18.14 12.07 12.66
CA LYS A 419 -17.70 10.80 13.26
C LYS A 419 -16.43 10.96 14.12
N ILE A 420 -15.45 11.75 13.66
CA ILE A 420 -14.24 12.07 14.44
C ILE A 420 -14.61 12.75 15.76
N LEU A 421 -15.57 13.68 15.73
CA LEU A 421 -16.06 14.37 16.94
C LEU A 421 -16.81 13.44 17.90
N GLU A 422 -17.59 12.49 17.35
CA GLU A 422 -18.41 11.55 18.13
C GLU A 422 -17.58 10.42 18.77
N LYS A 423 -16.58 9.90 18.03
CA LYS A 423 -15.71 8.79 18.49
C LYS A 423 -14.52 9.25 19.33
N SER A 424 -14.37 10.57 19.57
CA SER A 424 -13.23 11.09 20.32
C SER A 424 -13.20 10.58 21.77
N GLU A 425 -12.13 9.94 22.16
CA GLU A 425 -11.84 9.55 23.53
C GLU A 425 -10.88 10.55 24.18
N HIS A 426 -11.16 10.99 25.40
CA HIS A 426 -10.31 11.91 26.18
C HIS A 426 -9.90 13.19 25.42
N GLU A 427 -10.79 13.74 24.59
CA GLU A 427 -10.52 14.91 23.74
C GLU A 427 -9.38 14.67 22.72
N PHE A 428 -9.10 13.44 22.33
CA PHE A 428 -8.20 13.11 21.22
C PHE A 428 -9.01 12.87 19.94
N TYR A 429 -8.62 13.52 18.87
CA TYR A 429 -9.33 13.53 17.58
C TYR A 429 -8.39 13.08 16.48
N SER A 430 -8.65 11.96 15.87
CA SER A 430 -7.86 11.44 14.75
C SER A 430 -8.76 10.89 13.65
N PHE A 431 -8.36 11.10 12.39
CA PHE A 431 -9.01 10.47 11.25
C PHE A 431 -8.92 8.94 11.33
N PHE A 432 -7.83 8.42 11.88
CA PHE A 432 -7.58 6.98 12.00
C PHE A 432 -8.16 6.36 13.28
N SER A 433 -8.99 7.08 14.02
CA SER A 433 -9.80 6.55 15.13
C SER A 433 -11.29 6.46 14.80
N LEU A 434 -11.63 6.50 13.53
CA LEU A 434 -13.00 6.47 12.99
C LEU A 434 -13.72 5.14 13.19
#